data_d2f7941dae695e7249eafffef79fc743
#
_entry.id   d2f7941dae695e7249eafffef79fc743
#
_cell.length_a   1.000
_cell.length_b   1.000
_cell.length_c   1.000
_cell.angle_alpha   90.00
_cell.angle_beta   90.00
_cell.angle_gamma   90.00
#
_symmetry.space_group_name_H-M   'P 1'
#
loop_
_entity.id
_entity.type
_entity.pdbx_description
1 polymer ?
#
loop_
_entity_poly.entity_id
_entity_poly.type
_entity_poly.pdbx_seq_one_letter_code
_entity_poly.pdbx_strand_id
1 'polypeptide(L)' 'MRELVRTNDIVLVSAIGALLDGANIHHLVLDQNMSIIEGSLGILPRRILVHDEDNTEARQILADAGLSHELRPDE' A
#
# COMPACT_ATOMS: atom_id res chain seq x y z
N MET A 1 -9.79 6.89 4.85
CA MET A 1 -8.44 6.30 4.71
C MET A 1 -7.72 6.89 3.53
N ARG A 2 -6.43 6.91 3.59
CA ARG A 2 -5.60 7.45 2.51
C ARG A 2 -4.81 6.35 1.86
N GLU A 3 -4.62 6.46 0.55
CA GLU A 3 -3.81 5.52 -0.19
C GLU A 3 -2.34 5.81 0.04
N LEU A 4 -1.63 4.84 0.57
CA LEU A 4 -0.22 5.00 0.89
C LEU A 4 0.66 4.56 -0.27
N VAL A 5 0.34 3.40 -0.84
CA VAL A 5 1.13 2.79 -1.91
C VAL A 5 0.20 2.11 -2.89
N ARG A 6 0.59 2.09 -4.14
CA ARG A 6 -0.12 1.35 -5.19
C ARG A 6 0.92 0.58 -5.98
N THR A 7 0.81 -0.74 -6.00
CA THR A 7 1.82 -1.55 -6.66
C THR A 7 1.27 -2.89 -7.10
N ASN A 8 1.84 -3.43 -8.15
CA ASN A 8 1.54 -4.79 -8.60
C ASN A 8 2.40 -5.83 -7.91
N ASP A 9 3.44 -5.40 -7.22
CA ASP A 9 4.41 -6.32 -6.64
C ASP A 9 3.90 -6.86 -5.33
N ILE A 10 3.48 -8.13 -5.35
CA ILE A 10 2.89 -8.75 -4.18
C ILE A 10 3.91 -8.92 -3.05
N VAL A 11 5.18 -9.05 -3.39
CA VAL A 11 6.23 -9.15 -2.38
C VAL A 11 6.37 -7.82 -1.65
N LEU A 12 6.30 -6.72 -2.40
CA LEU A 12 6.36 -5.40 -1.81
C LEU A 12 5.17 -5.15 -0.90
N VAL A 13 3.98 -5.58 -1.31
CA VAL A 13 2.79 -5.44 -0.49
C VAL A 13 2.98 -6.16 0.85
N SER A 14 3.52 -7.38 0.80
CA SER A 14 3.76 -8.14 2.03
C SER A 14 4.80 -7.46 2.92
N ALA A 15 5.85 -6.94 2.31
CA ALA A 15 6.90 -6.29 3.08
C ALA A 15 6.39 -5.04 3.78
N ILE A 16 5.60 -4.23 3.06
CA ILE A 16 5.05 -3.02 3.62
C ILE A 16 4.06 -3.37 4.73
N GLY A 17 3.23 -4.38 4.49
CA GLY A 17 2.30 -4.81 5.52
C GLY A 17 3.00 -5.21 6.80
N ALA A 18 4.12 -5.92 6.70
CA ALA A 18 4.88 -6.33 7.87
C ALA A 18 5.46 -5.13 8.60
N LEU A 19 5.93 -4.13 7.86
CA LEU A 19 6.45 -2.92 8.50
C LEU A 19 5.36 -2.19 9.27
N LEU A 20 4.18 -2.08 8.68
CA LEU A 20 3.07 -1.38 9.34
C LEU A 20 2.57 -2.18 10.53
N ASP A 21 2.49 -3.49 10.41
CA ASP A 21 2.08 -4.33 11.53
C ASP A 21 3.06 -4.21 12.69
N GLY A 22 4.34 -4.16 12.39
CA GLY A 22 5.36 -4.01 13.42
C GLY A 22 5.26 -2.71 14.17
N ALA A 23 4.65 -1.69 13.56
CA ALA A 23 4.46 -0.40 14.18
C ALA A 23 3.04 -0.24 14.73
N ASN A 24 2.24 -1.30 14.71
CA ASN A 24 0.85 -1.26 15.16
C ASN A 24 0.00 -0.28 14.35
N ILE A 25 0.30 -0.13 13.10
CA ILE A 25 -0.50 0.73 12.22
C ILE A 25 -1.46 -0.14 11.43
N HIS A 26 -2.74 0.13 11.61
CA HIS A 26 -3.78 -0.57 10.91
C HIS A 26 -3.75 -0.19 9.44
N HIS A 27 -3.86 -1.18 8.56
CA HIS A 27 -3.85 -0.90 7.14
C HIS A 27 -4.80 -1.83 6.41
N LEU A 28 -5.19 -1.43 5.20
CA LEU A 28 -6.10 -2.20 4.38
C LEU A 28 -5.46 -2.37 3.01
N VAL A 29 -5.49 -3.58 2.50
CA VAL A 29 -5.02 -3.85 1.15
C VAL A 29 -6.23 -4.07 0.28
N LEU A 30 -6.39 -3.23 -0.74
CA LEU A 30 -7.46 -3.38 -1.71
C LEU A 30 -6.93 -4.09 -2.92
N ASP A 31 -7.63 -5.17 -3.26
CA ASP A 31 -7.23 -6.04 -4.36
C ASP A 31 -8.33 -5.99 -5.39
N GLN A 32 -7.99 -5.68 -6.61
CA GLN A 32 -8.98 -5.47 -7.64
C GLN A 32 -9.33 -6.77 -8.33
N ASN A 33 -10.04 -7.62 -7.66
CA ASN A 33 -10.40 -8.90 -8.23
C ASN A 33 -11.36 -8.81 -9.39
N MET A 34 -12.09 -7.73 -9.44
CA MET A 34 -13.15 -7.62 -10.42
C MET A 34 -12.62 -7.53 -11.84
N SER A 35 -11.41 -7.18 -12.00
CA SER A 35 -10.86 -7.00 -13.32
C SER A 35 -10.76 -8.29 -14.08
N ILE A 36 -10.86 -9.39 -13.42
CA ILE A 36 -10.78 -10.67 -14.07
C ILE A 36 -11.84 -10.82 -15.12
N ILE A 37 -12.98 -10.23 -14.88
CA ILE A 37 -14.10 -10.35 -15.78
C ILE A 37 -13.82 -9.80 -17.14
N GLU A 38 -12.96 -8.82 -17.21
CA GLU A 38 -12.72 -8.18 -18.47
C GLU A 38 -11.66 -8.85 -19.30
N GLY A 39 -11.13 -9.93 -18.81
CA GLY A 39 -10.08 -10.57 -19.52
C GLY A 39 -8.88 -9.71 -19.71
N SER A 40 -8.86 -8.61 -19.05
CA SER A 40 -7.68 -7.79 -19.11
C SER A 40 -6.61 -8.62 -18.49
N LEU A 41 -5.44 -8.40 -18.77
CA LEU A 41 -4.38 -9.22 -18.37
C LEU A 41 -4.08 -9.17 -16.95
N GLY A 42 -5.02 -8.73 -16.17
CA GLY A 42 -5.01 -8.93 -14.77
C GLY A 42 -3.95 -8.22 -14.01
N ILE A 43 -3.36 -7.23 -14.59
CA ILE A 43 -2.34 -6.57 -13.85
C ILE A 43 -2.89 -5.30 -13.31
N LEU A 44 -3.73 -5.42 -12.31
CA LEU A 44 -4.24 -4.27 -11.62
C LEU A 44 -3.48 -4.09 -10.33
N PRO A 45 -3.07 -2.88 -10.03
CA PRO A 45 -2.29 -2.66 -8.82
C PRO A 45 -3.13 -2.87 -7.58
N ARG A 46 -2.50 -3.41 -6.56
CA ARG A 46 -3.07 -3.44 -5.23
C ARG A 46 -2.77 -2.11 -4.57
N ARG A 47 -3.67 -1.70 -3.69
CA ARG A 47 -3.53 -0.44 -2.99
C ARG A 47 -3.48 -0.69 -1.50
N ILE A 48 -2.56 -0.02 -0.83
CA ILE A 48 -2.44 -0.11 0.62
C ILE A 48 -2.92 1.22 1.19
N LEU A 49 -3.90 1.15 2.07
CA LEU A 49 -4.48 2.35 2.67
C LEU A 49 -4.26 2.33 4.17
N VAL A 50 -4.11 3.51 4.75
CA VAL A 50 -4.03 3.68 6.19
C VAL A 50 -5.00 4.76 6.61
N HIS A 51 -5.30 4.80 7.91
CA HIS A 51 -6.13 5.87 8.44
C HIS A 51 -5.44 7.20 8.26
N ASP A 52 -6.22 8.25 8.07
CA ASP A 52 -5.67 9.58 7.88
C ASP A 52 -4.75 9.97 9.01
N GLU A 53 -5.12 9.60 10.24
CA GLU A 53 -4.34 9.98 11.41
C GLU A 53 -3.00 9.25 11.48
N ASP A 54 -2.86 8.12 10.79
CA ASP A 54 -1.62 7.36 10.78
C ASP A 54 -0.77 7.64 9.55
N ASN A 55 -1.26 8.46 8.65
CA ASN A 55 -0.62 8.65 7.36
C ASN A 55 0.81 9.16 7.48
N THR A 56 1.03 10.14 8.33
CA THR A 56 2.37 10.72 8.47
C THR A 56 3.36 9.69 9.01
N GLU A 57 2.96 8.96 10.04
CA GLU A 57 3.84 7.96 10.63
C GLU A 57 4.10 6.83 9.64
N ALA A 58 3.08 6.38 8.93
CA ALA A 58 3.24 5.31 7.96
C ALA A 58 4.21 5.72 6.86
N ARG A 59 4.09 6.93 6.36
CA ARG A 59 4.99 7.42 5.33
C ARG A 59 6.43 7.49 5.83
N GLN A 60 6.60 7.90 7.09
CA GLN A 60 7.93 7.97 7.67
C GLN A 60 8.55 6.58 7.80
N ILE A 61 7.76 5.60 8.19
CA ILE A 61 8.25 4.23 8.32
C ILE A 61 8.74 3.71 6.98
N LEU A 62 7.99 3.95 5.93
CA LEU A 62 8.40 3.50 4.61
C LEU A 62 9.63 4.26 4.11
N ALA A 63 9.70 5.54 4.37
CA ALA A 63 10.86 6.33 3.98
C ALA A 63 12.12 5.81 4.69
N ASP A 64 12.00 5.50 5.96
CA ASP A 64 13.12 4.98 6.74
C ASP A 64 13.58 3.63 6.23
N ALA A 65 12.67 2.89 5.63
CA ALA A 65 13.00 1.59 5.06
C ALA A 65 13.52 1.68 3.63
N GLY A 66 13.69 2.90 3.11
CA GLY A 66 14.19 3.09 1.76
C GLY A 66 13.13 2.96 0.69
N LEU A 67 11.87 3.10 1.06
CA LEU A 67 10.76 2.89 0.14
C LEU A 67 10.02 4.18 -0.20
N SER A 68 10.64 5.32 0.03
CA SER A 68 9.95 6.59 -0.23
C SER A 68 9.50 6.73 -1.67
N HIS A 69 10.22 6.11 -2.60
CA HIS A 69 9.86 6.19 -4.02
C HIS A 69 8.58 5.44 -4.36
N GLU A 70 8.11 4.59 -3.44
CA GLU A 70 6.87 3.85 -3.65
C GLU A 70 5.66 4.59 -3.11
N LEU A 71 5.86 5.64 -2.36
CA LEU A 71 4.76 6.36 -1.73
C LEU A 71 3.95 7.15 -2.74
N ARG A 72 2.63 7.12 -2.58
CA ARG A 72 1.76 7.93 -3.41
C ARG A 72 1.81 9.37 -2.91
N PRO A 73 1.51 10.34 -3.81
CA PRO A 73 1.47 11.74 -3.38
C PRO A 73 0.49 11.91 -2.23
N ASP A 74 0.87 12.74 -1.30
CA ASP A 74 0.04 13.03 -0.14
C ASP A 74 -0.81 14.27 -0.46
N GLU A 75 -2.03 14.02 -0.90
CA GLU A 75 -2.92 15.11 -1.30
C GLU A 75 -3.95 15.41 -0.27
#